data_9aa2a36067823c4a847bd8bcc435e90a
#
_entry.id   9aa2a36067823c4a847bd8bcc435e90a
#
_cell.length_a   1.000
_cell.length_b   1.000
_cell.length_c   1.000
_cell.angle_alpha   90.00
_cell.angle_beta   90.00
_cell.angle_gamma   90.00
#
_symmetry.space_group_name_H-M   'P 1'
#
loop_
_entity.id
_entity.type
_entity.pdbx_description
1 polymer ?
#
loop_
_entity_poly.entity_id
_entity_poly.type
_entity_poly.pdbx_seq_one_letter_code
_entity_poly.pdbx_strand_id
1 'polypeptide(L)'
;MGGISDAQCFSRRDFLKASAAAVLAASAAGVLTGCDGGGSEIPSATIGLGEFEVTMTGNMTITGDEVVGNENANGYLCKPNVRIRYNGAASEIKYNFAGVFVAKIDKTALELTNGKEEISSKLTKTYVPQFRAKASGYGSFKQGVPFKLYVTLQGKTAEFALTSDGKVTVAAVDKV
;
A
#
# COMPACT_ATOMS: atom_id res chain seq x y z
N MET A 1 12.80 24.14 -40.78
CA MET A 1 11.99 22.97 -41.12
C MET A 1 12.20 21.92 -40.05
N GLY A 2 11.47 21.81 -39.21
CA GLY A 2 10.53 21.50 -38.24
C GLY A 2 10.09 20.03 -38.37
N GLY A 3 10.57 19.15 -37.53
CA GLY A 3 10.03 17.80 -37.34
C GLY A 3 9.43 17.69 -35.95
N ILE A 4 8.12 17.69 -35.89
CA ILE A 4 7.32 17.48 -34.68
C ILE A 4 7.29 15.98 -34.44
N SER A 5 7.84 15.52 -33.30
CA SER A 5 7.68 14.14 -32.83
C SER A 5 6.27 13.94 -32.33
N ASP A 6 5.48 13.13 -33.04
CA ASP A 6 4.19 12.64 -32.60
C ASP A 6 4.37 11.74 -31.38
N ALA A 7 3.94 12.21 -30.21
CA ALA A 7 3.74 11.40 -29.04
C ALA A 7 2.53 10.49 -29.25
N GLN A 8 2.75 9.23 -29.59
CA GLN A 8 1.69 8.24 -29.71
C GLN A 8 1.07 7.97 -28.34
N CYS A 9 -0.15 8.43 -28.17
CA CYS A 9 -0.98 8.13 -27.01
C CYS A 9 -1.53 6.71 -27.16
N PHE A 10 -1.01 5.74 -26.42
CA PHE A 10 -1.50 4.36 -26.44
C PHE A 10 -2.87 4.26 -25.78
N SER A 11 -3.85 3.73 -26.52
CA SER A 11 -5.21 3.50 -26.05
C SER A 11 -5.23 2.38 -24.98
N ARG A 12 -6.12 2.51 -23.99
CA ARG A 12 -6.36 1.50 -22.93
C ARG A 12 -6.70 0.09 -23.49
N ARG A 13 -7.14 -0.01 -24.74
CA ARG A 13 -7.44 -1.30 -25.40
C ARG A 13 -6.20 -2.05 -25.88
N ASP A 14 -5.10 -1.36 -26.15
CA ASP A 14 -3.87 -1.99 -26.64
C ASP A 14 -3.04 -2.58 -25.51
N PHE A 15 -3.22 -2.06 -24.29
CA PHE A 15 -2.56 -2.59 -23.08
C PHE A 15 -3.08 -3.98 -22.66
N LEU A 16 -4.36 -4.27 -22.96
CA LEU A 16 -4.99 -5.55 -22.57
C LEU A 16 -4.62 -6.74 -23.47
N LYS A 17 -4.03 -6.50 -24.64
CA LYS A 17 -3.62 -7.56 -25.59
C LYS A 17 -2.18 -8.03 -25.39
N ALA A 18 -1.37 -7.31 -24.62
CA ALA A 18 0.05 -7.61 -24.42
C ALA A 18 0.36 -8.38 -23.13
N SER A 19 -0.64 -8.72 -22.30
CA SER A 19 -0.45 -9.32 -20.99
C SER A 19 -0.59 -10.84 -20.92
N ALA A 20 -0.43 -11.53 -22.05
CA ALA A 20 -0.31 -12.99 -22.08
C ALA A 20 1.13 -13.36 -22.37
N ALA A 21 2.03 -13.22 -21.45
CA ALA A 21 3.25 -14.04 -21.24
C ALA A 21 4.25 -13.34 -20.34
N ALA A 22 4.74 -14.10 -19.39
CA ALA A 22 6.06 -14.01 -18.80
C ALA A 22 6.28 -13.01 -17.66
N VAL A 23 6.45 -13.58 -16.47
CA VAL A 23 7.77 -13.86 -15.89
C VAL A 23 8.46 -12.65 -15.25
N LEU A 24 8.55 -12.76 -13.93
CA LEU A 24 9.73 -12.39 -13.13
C LEU A 24 10.69 -11.38 -13.80
N ALA A 25 10.43 -10.13 -13.61
CA ALA A 25 11.49 -9.16 -13.60
C ALA A 25 11.28 -8.28 -12.37
N ALA A 26 12.14 -8.49 -11.38
CA ALA A 26 12.42 -7.50 -10.37
C ALA A 26 12.97 -6.29 -11.13
N SER A 27 12.16 -5.28 -11.31
CA SER A 27 12.66 -4.03 -11.85
C SER A 27 11.75 -2.88 -11.47
N ALA A 28 12.35 -1.99 -10.73
CA ALA A 28 12.18 -0.56 -10.73
C ALA A 28 10.75 -0.03 -10.65
N ALA A 29 10.51 0.64 -9.54
CA ALA A 29 9.46 1.60 -9.32
C ALA A 29 9.02 2.32 -10.62
N GLY A 30 8.03 1.76 -11.30
CA GLY A 30 7.31 2.45 -12.34
C GLY A 30 6.30 3.38 -11.68
N VAL A 31 6.67 4.64 -11.53
CA VAL A 31 5.69 5.69 -11.25
C VAL A 31 4.89 5.86 -12.55
N LEU A 32 3.73 5.23 -12.63
CA LEU A 32 2.76 5.54 -13.66
C LEU A 32 2.11 6.87 -13.29
N THR A 33 2.71 7.96 -13.73
CA THR A 33 2.07 9.27 -13.76
C THR A 33 1.04 9.24 -14.88
N GLY A 34 -0.21 8.98 -14.53
CA GLY A 34 -1.32 9.21 -15.43
C GLY A 34 -1.53 10.72 -15.58
N CYS A 35 -1.38 11.24 -16.79
CA CYS A 35 -1.80 12.59 -17.12
C CYS A 35 -3.31 12.68 -17.04
N ASP A 36 -3.84 13.36 -16.03
CA ASP A 36 -5.15 14.01 -16.11
C ASP A 36 -5.24 15.18 -15.14
N GLY A 37 -5.86 16.24 -15.61
CA GLY A 37 -5.99 17.59 -15.16
C GLY A 37 -5.98 17.91 -13.67
N GLY A 38 -5.04 18.74 -13.24
CA GLY A 38 -5.24 19.86 -12.30
C GLY A 38 -5.63 19.58 -10.84
N GLY A 39 -5.61 18.31 -10.37
CA GLY A 39 -5.74 17.97 -8.96
C GLY A 39 -4.39 17.49 -8.41
N SER A 40 -4.01 17.90 -7.21
CA SER A 40 -2.86 17.35 -6.51
C SER A 40 -3.06 15.83 -6.34
N GLU A 41 -2.50 15.01 -7.25
CA GLU A 41 -2.60 13.56 -7.16
C GLU A 41 -1.89 13.09 -5.90
N ILE A 42 -2.62 12.36 -5.08
CA ILE A 42 -2.03 11.72 -3.89
C ILE A 42 -1.09 10.62 -4.40
N PRO A 43 0.21 10.67 -4.07
CA PRO A 43 1.15 9.63 -4.47
C PRO A 43 0.64 8.26 -4.07
N SER A 44 0.84 7.27 -4.92
CA SER A 44 0.44 5.89 -4.64
C SER A 44 1.43 4.91 -5.25
N ALA A 45 1.52 3.72 -4.65
CA ALA A 45 2.31 2.62 -5.18
C ALA A 45 1.44 1.37 -5.28
N THR A 46 1.63 0.58 -6.35
CA THR A 46 0.83 -0.61 -6.64
C THR A 46 1.73 -1.79 -6.97
N ILE A 47 1.37 -2.97 -6.48
CA ILE A 47 2.06 -4.24 -6.76
C ILE A 47 1.07 -5.38 -6.89
N GLY A 48 1.40 -6.38 -7.72
CA GLY A 48 0.68 -7.65 -7.81
C GLY A 48 1.20 -8.70 -6.82
N LEU A 49 0.30 -9.31 -6.05
CA LEU A 49 0.59 -10.42 -5.14
C LEU A 49 -0.29 -11.62 -5.52
N GLY A 50 0.20 -12.46 -6.44
CA GLY A 50 -0.59 -13.54 -7.01
C GLY A 50 -1.77 -13.00 -7.82
N GLU A 51 -2.99 -13.39 -7.45
CA GLU A 51 -4.23 -12.90 -8.08
C GLU A 51 -4.70 -11.55 -7.51
N PHE A 52 -3.96 -10.96 -6.58
CA PHE A 52 -4.30 -9.69 -5.96
C PHE A 52 -3.43 -8.55 -6.47
N GLU A 53 -4.02 -7.41 -6.64
CA GLU A 53 -3.37 -6.12 -6.83
C GLU A 53 -3.55 -5.29 -5.56
N VAL A 54 -2.45 -4.83 -5.01
CA VAL A 54 -2.43 -4.04 -3.77
C VAL A 54 -1.91 -2.65 -4.07
N THR A 55 -2.69 -1.63 -3.71
CA THR A 55 -2.31 -0.22 -3.85
C THR A 55 -2.34 0.45 -2.49
N MET A 56 -1.26 1.12 -2.12
CA MET A 56 -1.20 2.00 -0.94
C MET A 56 -1.06 3.45 -1.40
N THR A 57 -1.86 4.36 -0.82
CA THR A 57 -1.76 5.80 -1.10
C THR A 57 -0.87 6.50 -0.08
N GLY A 58 -0.30 7.65 -0.47
CA GLY A 58 0.61 8.44 0.35
C GLY A 58 -0.06 9.20 1.49
N ASN A 59 -1.39 9.12 1.60
CA ASN A 59 -2.12 9.73 2.71
C ASN A 59 -2.33 8.69 3.83
N MET A 60 -1.67 8.90 4.94
CA MET A 60 -1.89 8.16 6.18
C MET A 60 -2.52 9.10 7.20
N THR A 61 -3.69 8.73 7.72
CA THR A 61 -4.30 9.47 8.82
C THR A 61 -3.58 9.09 10.12
N ILE A 62 -3.17 10.10 10.89
CA ILE A 62 -2.54 9.90 12.19
C ILE A 62 -3.38 10.61 13.25
N THR A 63 -3.77 9.89 14.28
CA THR A 63 -4.53 10.43 15.41
C THR A 63 -3.83 10.10 16.72
N GLY A 64 -3.94 10.96 17.73
CA GLY A 64 -3.47 10.62 19.07
C GLY A 64 -4.23 9.40 19.59
N ASP A 65 -3.53 8.52 20.29
CA ASP A 65 -4.08 7.33 20.94
C ASP A 65 -4.07 7.59 22.45
N GLU A 66 -5.15 8.16 22.95
CA GLU A 66 -5.35 8.36 24.39
C GLU A 66 -5.92 7.08 25.00
N VAL A 67 -5.02 6.19 25.44
CA VAL A 67 -5.44 5.05 26.26
C VAL A 67 -5.59 5.54 27.69
N VAL A 68 -6.82 5.75 28.12
CA VAL A 68 -7.14 6.18 29.48
C VAL A 68 -6.61 5.15 30.48
N GLY A 69 -5.72 5.60 31.38
CA GLY A 69 -5.23 4.82 32.53
C GLY A 69 -3.91 4.10 32.34
N ASN A 70 -3.14 4.34 31.28
CA ASN A 70 -1.82 3.78 31.09
C ASN A 70 -0.74 4.87 31.02
N GLU A 71 0.29 4.80 31.87
CA GLU A 71 1.40 5.77 31.91
C GLU A 71 2.24 5.83 30.59
N ASN A 72 2.02 4.90 29.66
CA ASN A 72 2.59 4.89 28.31
C ASN A 72 1.64 5.50 27.26
N ALA A 73 0.63 6.26 27.66
CA ALA A 73 -0.52 6.67 26.90
C ALA A 73 -0.27 7.72 25.78
N ASN A 74 0.95 8.17 25.56
CA ASN A 74 1.29 9.09 24.49
C ASN A 74 1.65 8.31 23.21
N GLY A 75 0.68 7.58 22.68
CA GLY A 75 0.80 6.87 21.43
C GLY A 75 0.10 7.58 20.28
N TYR A 76 0.28 7.06 19.09
CA TYR A 76 -0.38 7.51 17.87
C TYR A 76 -0.95 6.32 17.12
N LEU A 77 -2.15 6.47 16.58
CA LEU A 77 -2.75 5.53 15.65
C LEU A 77 -2.41 5.94 14.21
N CYS A 78 -1.61 5.12 13.55
CA CYS A 78 -1.26 5.25 12.15
C CYS A 78 -2.27 4.44 11.31
N LYS A 79 -2.96 5.10 10.40
CA LYS A 79 -4.08 4.54 9.61
C LYS A 79 -3.77 4.70 8.11
N PRO A 80 -2.95 3.81 7.51
CA PRO A 80 -2.69 3.84 6.07
C PRO A 80 -3.94 3.42 5.29
N ASN A 81 -4.09 3.93 4.07
CA ASN A 81 -5.12 3.52 3.12
C ASN A 81 -4.56 2.47 2.15
N VAL A 82 -5.16 1.28 2.16
CA VAL A 82 -4.74 0.14 1.34
C VAL A 82 -5.93 -0.38 0.54
N ARG A 83 -5.86 -0.29 -0.78
CA ARG A 83 -6.84 -0.89 -1.68
C ARG A 83 -6.33 -2.24 -2.15
N ILE A 84 -7.13 -3.28 -1.96
CA ILE A 84 -6.88 -4.63 -2.47
C ILE A 84 -7.93 -4.94 -3.52
N ARG A 85 -7.48 -5.34 -4.71
CA ARG A 85 -8.31 -5.80 -5.83
C ARG A 85 -7.96 -7.24 -6.16
N TYR A 86 -8.96 -8.07 -6.34
CA TYR A 86 -8.82 -9.42 -6.86
C TYR A 86 -8.94 -9.40 -8.39
N ASN A 87 -7.98 -10.01 -9.07
CA ASN A 87 -7.90 -10.10 -10.53
C ASN A 87 -8.01 -11.54 -11.04
N GLY A 88 -8.31 -12.51 -10.16
CA GLY A 88 -8.50 -13.91 -10.54
C GLY A 88 -9.79 -14.15 -11.32
N ALA A 89 -10.01 -15.40 -11.71
CA ALA A 89 -11.14 -15.79 -12.56
C ALA A 89 -12.48 -15.91 -11.82
N ALA A 90 -12.48 -15.94 -10.47
CA ALA A 90 -13.72 -16.06 -9.69
C ALA A 90 -14.52 -14.76 -9.73
N SER A 91 -15.84 -14.90 -9.88
CA SER A 91 -16.77 -13.76 -9.81
C SER A 91 -17.00 -13.26 -8.38
N GLU A 92 -16.74 -14.11 -7.40
CA GLU A 92 -16.86 -13.83 -5.97
C GLU A 92 -15.72 -14.52 -5.22
N ILE A 93 -15.14 -13.84 -4.22
CA ILE A 93 -14.16 -14.41 -3.31
C ILE A 93 -14.61 -14.26 -1.87
N LYS A 94 -14.31 -15.27 -1.06
CA LYS A 94 -14.35 -15.19 0.40
C LYS A 94 -12.91 -15.26 0.88
N TYR A 95 -12.40 -14.14 1.39
CA TYR A 95 -11.02 -14.05 1.84
C TYR A 95 -10.94 -13.57 3.28
N ASN A 96 -10.18 -14.33 4.09
CA ASN A 96 -9.88 -13.95 5.47
C ASN A 96 -8.63 -13.06 5.45
N PHE A 97 -8.77 -11.83 5.91
CA PHE A 97 -7.69 -10.85 5.98
C PHE A 97 -6.98 -10.79 7.35
N ALA A 98 -7.25 -11.73 8.25
CA ALA A 98 -6.48 -11.84 9.49
C ALA A 98 -5.00 -12.12 9.17
N GLY A 99 -4.11 -11.41 9.81
CA GLY A 99 -2.66 -11.58 9.65
C GLY A 99 -2.08 -11.07 8.32
N VAL A 100 -2.89 -10.43 7.47
CA VAL A 100 -2.41 -9.88 6.19
C VAL A 100 -1.49 -8.68 6.38
N PHE A 101 -1.72 -7.86 7.42
CA PHE A 101 -1.04 -6.60 7.62
C PHE A 101 -0.09 -6.64 8.82
N VAL A 102 1.16 -6.29 8.58
CA VAL A 102 2.18 -6.03 9.62
C VAL A 102 2.81 -4.68 9.33
N ALA A 103 3.05 -3.85 10.36
CA ALA A 103 3.72 -2.57 10.17
C ALA A 103 4.93 -2.41 11.09
N LYS A 104 5.92 -1.63 10.63
CA LYS A 104 7.12 -1.27 11.38
C LYS A 104 7.47 0.20 11.15
N ILE A 105 8.05 0.84 12.16
CA ILE A 105 8.82 2.08 12.00
C ILE A 105 10.23 1.77 12.50
N ASP A 106 11.23 1.96 11.66
CA ASP A 106 12.57 1.45 11.83
C ASP A 106 12.54 -0.09 12.06
N LYS A 107 13.06 -0.57 13.20
CA LYS A 107 13.06 -1.99 13.58
C LYS A 107 11.89 -2.36 14.50
N THR A 108 11.07 -1.39 14.90
CA THR A 108 10.00 -1.60 15.87
C THR A 108 8.72 -2.02 15.16
N ALA A 109 8.23 -3.22 15.46
CA ALA A 109 6.91 -3.67 15.03
C ALA A 109 5.81 -2.88 15.75
N LEU A 110 4.76 -2.52 15.02
CA LEU A 110 3.60 -1.81 15.54
C LEU A 110 2.47 -2.78 15.83
N GLU A 111 1.70 -2.49 16.87
CA GLU A 111 0.53 -3.28 17.24
C GLU A 111 -0.65 -2.95 16.31
N LEU A 112 -1.23 -3.96 15.65
CA LEU A 112 -2.47 -3.83 14.88
C LEU A 112 -3.66 -3.82 15.84
N THR A 113 -4.35 -2.68 15.96
CA THR A 113 -5.42 -2.48 16.96
C THR A 113 -6.80 -2.89 16.46
N ASN A 114 -7.03 -2.92 15.14
CA ASN A 114 -8.29 -3.32 14.52
C ASN A 114 -8.18 -4.62 13.69
N GLY A 115 -7.25 -5.48 14.05
CA GLY A 115 -6.94 -6.75 13.36
C GLY A 115 -8.02 -7.81 13.56
N LYS A 116 -9.30 -7.47 13.39
CA LYS A 116 -10.37 -8.45 13.38
C LYS A 116 -10.30 -9.28 12.10
N GLU A 117 -10.68 -10.55 12.24
CA GLU A 117 -10.92 -11.39 11.09
C GLU A 117 -12.00 -10.73 10.21
N GLU A 118 -11.64 -10.47 8.98
CA GLU A 118 -12.54 -9.86 8.02
C GLU A 118 -12.63 -10.73 6.78
N ILE A 119 -13.83 -11.15 6.45
CA ILE A 119 -14.12 -11.89 5.23
C ILE A 119 -14.74 -10.92 4.23
N SER A 120 -14.18 -10.83 3.04
CA SER A 120 -14.73 -10.01 1.97
C SER A 120 -15.12 -10.87 0.78
N SER A 121 -16.36 -10.70 0.31
CA SER A 121 -16.84 -11.20 -0.98
C SER A 121 -16.66 -10.18 -2.11
N LYS A 122 -16.16 -8.99 -1.80
CA LYS A 122 -15.95 -7.92 -2.80
C LYS A 122 -14.64 -8.12 -3.52
N LEU A 123 -14.67 -8.03 -4.85
CA LEU A 123 -13.47 -8.10 -5.70
C LEU A 123 -12.52 -6.92 -5.50
N THR A 124 -13.02 -5.79 -5.01
CA THR A 124 -12.20 -4.63 -4.66
C THR A 124 -12.67 -4.05 -3.34
N LYS A 125 -11.74 -3.84 -2.42
CA LYS A 125 -12.02 -3.24 -1.12
C LYS A 125 -10.86 -2.36 -0.66
N THR A 126 -11.19 -1.24 -0.02
CA THR A 126 -10.23 -0.40 0.69
C THR A 126 -10.22 -0.76 2.17
N TYR A 127 -9.03 -1.02 2.69
CA TYR A 127 -8.76 -1.32 4.09
C TYR A 127 -8.05 -0.14 4.73
N VAL A 128 -8.36 0.11 6.00
CA VAL A 128 -7.70 1.12 6.83
C VAL A 128 -7.22 0.42 8.11
N PRO A 129 -6.16 -0.40 8.03
CA PRO A 129 -5.59 -1.02 9.22
C PRO A 129 -5.09 0.07 10.17
N GLN A 130 -5.23 -0.16 11.48
CA GLN A 130 -4.85 0.81 12.51
C GLN A 130 -3.70 0.24 13.32
N PHE A 131 -2.58 0.93 13.30
CA PHE A 131 -1.37 0.52 14.01
C PHE A 131 -1.03 1.51 15.11
N ARG A 132 -0.79 0.99 16.31
CA ARG A 132 -0.34 1.79 17.45
C ARG A 132 1.17 1.99 17.39
N ALA A 133 1.60 3.24 17.30
CA ALA A 133 2.99 3.66 17.39
C ALA A 133 3.23 4.39 18.74
N LYS A 134 4.35 4.12 19.40
CA LYS A 134 4.80 4.93 20.54
C LYS A 134 5.21 6.32 20.05
N ALA A 135 5.21 7.31 20.95
CA ALA A 135 5.61 8.68 20.63
C ALA A 135 7.00 8.78 19.97
N SER A 136 7.96 7.95 20.43
CA SER A 136 9.31 7.86 19.85
C SER A 136 9.28 7.38 18.39
N GLY A 137 8.48 6.36 18.07
CA GLY A 137 8.33 5.86 16.70
C GLY A 137 7.69 6.90 15.78
N TYR A 138 6.66 7.60 16.25
CA TYR A 138 6.07 8.70 15.50
C TYR A 138 7.06 9.86 15.30
N GLY A 139 7.87 10.17 16.33
CA GLY A 139 8.96 11.15 16.21
C GLY A 139 9.96 10.75 15.12
N SER A 140 10.37 9.49 15.07
CA SER A 140 11.26 8.96 14.03
C SER A 140 10.63 9.08 12.64
N PHE A 141 9.34 8.76 12.50
CA PHE A 141 8.61 8.94 11.24
C PHE A 141 8.63 10.40 10.77
N LYS A 142 8.37 11.36 11.65
CA LYS A 142 8.47 12.79 11.34
C LYS A 142 9.87 13.24 10.92
N GLN A 143 10.91 12.56 11.41
CA GLN A 143 12.31 12.80 11.06
C GLN A 143 12.76 12.09 9.78
N GLY A 144 11.84 11.46 9.05
CA GLY A 144 12.10 10.85 7.75
C GLY A 144 12.32 9.34 7.78
N VAL A 145 12.23 8.68 8.95
CA VAL A 145 12.23 7.21 8.99
C VAL A 145 10.90 6.72 8.42
N PRO A 146 10.88 5.87 7.38
CA PRO A 146 9.65 5.47 6.74
C PRO A 146 8.78 4.59 7.66
N PHE A 147 7.46 4.78 7.57
CA PHE A 147 6.48 3.80 8.00
C PHE A 147 6.45 2.69 6.97
N LYS A 148 6.75 1.46 7.37
CA LYS A 148 6.74 0.29 6.52
C LYS A 148 5.51 -0.56 6.79
N LEU A 149 4.73 -0.82 5.75
CA LEU A 149 3.59 -1.73 5.78
C LEU A 149 3.91 -2.97 4.95
N TYR A 150 3.84 -4.12 5.57
CA TYR A 150 3.96 -5.42 4.91
C TYR A 150 2.56 -5.97 4.67
N VAL A 151 2.30 -6.38 3.44
CA VAL A 151 1.04 -7.00 3.03
C VAL A 151 1.34 -8.38 2.49
N THR A 152 0.80 -9.43 3.12
CA THR A 152 1.01 -10.82 2.72
C THR A 152 -0.29 -11.42 2.19
N LEU A 153 -0.29 -11.83 0.93
CA LEU A 153 -1.42 -12.46 0.25
C LEU A 153 -0.93 -13.65 -0.58
N GLN A 154 -1.59 -14.78 -0.48
CA GLN A 154 -1.23 -16.02 -1.19
C GLN A 154 0.26 -16.40 -1.03
N GLY A 155 0.82 -16.22 0.17
CA GLY A 155 2.21 -16.54 0.48
C GLY A 155 3.24 -15.60 -0.13
N LYS A 156 2.82 -14.53 -0.79
CA LYS A 156 3.67 -13.46 -1.31
C LYS A 156 3.55 -12.23 -0.44
N THR A 157 4.66 -11.56 -0.19
CA THR A 157 4.70 -10.36 0.65
C THR A 157 5.22 -9.16 -0.13
N ALA A 158 4.59 -8.00 0.08
CA ALA A 158 5.10 -6.71 -0.37
C ALA A 158 5.40 -5.80 0.82
N GLU A 159 6.48 -5.04 0.75
CA GLU A 159 6.81 -3.94 1.64
C GLU A 159 6.42 -2.63 0.95
N PHE A 160 5.51 -1.88 1.54
CA PHE A 160 5.25 -0.48 1.19
C PHE A 160 5.98 0.40 2.20
N ALA A 161 6.75 1.38 1.71
CA ALA A 161 7.41 2.36 2.54
C ALA A 161 6.81 3.75 2.27
N LEU A 162 6.23 4.35 3.32
CA LEU A 162 5.63 5.68 3.30
C LEU A 162 6.48 6.63 4.12
N THR A 163 6.90 7.73 3.53
CA THR A 163 7.61 8.82 4.20
C THR A 163 6.67 9.91 4.67
N SER A 164 7.11 10.75 5.59
CA SER A 164 6.29 11.80 6.19
C SER A 164 5.85 12.91 5.21
N ASP A 165 6.52 13.00 4.05
CA ASP A 165 6.16 13.88 2.93
C ASP A 165 5.11 13.26 1.97
N GLY A 166 4.60 12.06 2.30
CA GLY A 166 3.57 11.38 1.51
C GLY A 166 4.08 10.55 0.34
N LYS A 167 5.40 10.41 0.15
CA LYS A 167 5.96 9.54 -0.89
C LYS A 167 5.79 8.08 -0.50
N VAL A 168 5.29 7.28 -1.43
CA VAL A 168 5.12 5.82 -1.27
C VAL A 168 6.00 5.08 -2.26
N THR A 169 6.70 4.08 -1.77
CA THR A 169 7.42 3.10 -2.61
C THR A 169 6.96 1.70 -2.26
N VAL A 170 7.11 0.74 -3.17
CA VAL A 170 6.76 -0.66 -2.95
C VAL A 170 7.80 -1.60 -3.53
N ALA A 171 8.08 -2.69 -2.82
CA ALA A 171 8.93 -3.78 -3.27
C ALA A 171 8.36 -5.14 -2.86
N ALA A 172 8.59 -6.17 -3.66
CA ALA A 172 8.35 -7.55 -3.24
C ALA A 172 9.44 -7.96 -2.24
N VAL A 173 9.06 -8.69 -1.20
CA VAL A 173 9.98 -9.23 -0.19
C VAL A 173 9.66 -10.68 0.10
N ASP A 174 10.69 -11.49 0.38
CA ASP A 174 10.50 -12.92 0.59
C ASP A 174 9.93 -13.23 1.98
N LYS A 175 10.24 -12.41 3.00
CA LYS A 175 9.76 -12.56 4.40
C LYS A 175 9.79 -11.21 5.14
N VAL A 176 8.99 -11.12 6.20
CA VAL A 176 8.88 -9.94 7.10
C VAL A 176 9.69 -10.18 8.38
#